data_60dee32412cfd40027b84452686c4c96
#
_entry.id   60dee32412cfd40027b84452686c4c96
#
_cell.length_a   1.000
_cell.length_b   1.000
_cell.length_c   1.000
_cell.angle_alpha   90.00
_cell.angle_beta   90.00
_cell.angle_gamma   90.00
#
_symmetry.space_group_name_H-M   'P 1'
#
loop_
_entity.id
_entity.type
_entity.pdbx_description
1 polymer ?
#
loop_
_entity_poly.entity_id
_entity_poly.type
_entity_poly.pdbx_seq_one_letter_code
_entity_poly.pdbx_strand_id
1 'polypeptide(L)'
;MEQKEDQEGQKRQAPTALGEDLVMNHEIELAHNIMLPIEIYPMFETALRYRDKRTVADHQKHISELWSRFSGVAATNPHAWIQQKYTAEAIRTPTQDNRMIGFPYTKLMNSNNDVDMAAALVMCSVERAEALGIARDKWIFLHAGTDCHEHNFVSHRYSFTDTPAIRIGGQR
;
A
#
# COMPACT_ATOMS: atom_id res chain seq x y z
N MET A 1 23.51 12.28 -7.57
CA MET A 1 24.46 11.50 -8.40
C MET A 1 23.61 10.49 -9.14
N GLU A 2 23.25 10.79 -10.38
CA GLU A 2 22.53 9.83 -11.23
C GLU A 2 23.52 8.75 -11.66
N GLN A 3 23.31 7.53 -11.22
CA GLN A 3 23.97 6.37 -11.83
C GLN A 3 23.33 6.13 -13.21
N LYS A 4 23.99 6.61 -14.25
CA LYS A 4 23.70 6.12 -15.58
C LYS A 4 24.22 4.69 -15.67
N GLU A 5 23.34 3.71 -15.56
CA GLU A 5 23.66 2.35 -15.96
C GLU A 5 23.94 2.33 -17.46
N ASP A 6 25.14 1.90 -17.82
CA ASP A 6 25.52 1.66 -19.21
C ASP A 6 24.64 0.54 -19.79
N GLN A 7 23.65 0.92 -20.58
CA GLN A 7 22.69 -0.01 -21.19
C GLN A 7 23.09 -0.44 -22.62
N GLU A 8 24.30 -0.11 -23.08
CA GLU A 8 24.78 -0.54 -24.36
C GLU A 8 25.29 -1.99 -24.27
N GLY A 9 24.55 -2.90 -24.91
CA GLY A 9 25.01 -4.25 -25.24
C GLY A 9 24.17 -5.43 -24.76
N GLN A 10 23.23 -5.28 -23.85
CA GLN A 10 22.31 -6.37 -23.50
C GLN A 10 21.04 -6.29 -24.34
N LYS A 11 20.84 -7.25 -25.26
CA LYS A 11 19.50 -7.52 -25.79
C LYS A 11 18.62 -7.90 -24.62
N ARG A 12 17.86 -6.93 -24.08
CA ARG A 12 16.86 -7.21 -23.06
C ARG A 12 15.85 -8.17 -23.67
N GLN A 13 15.84 -9.39 -23.19
CA GLN A 13 14.75 -10.29 -23.46
C GLN A 13 13.53 -9.68 -22.79
N ALA A 14 12.48 -9.40 -23.57
CA ALA A 14 11.23 -8.88 -22.98
C ALA A 14 10.76 -9.88 -21.90
N PRO A 15 10.38 -9.41 -20.72
CA PRO A 15 9.86 -10.30 -19.70
C PRO A 15 8.63 -11.04 -20.23
N THR A 16 8.51 -12.33 -19.89
CA THR A 16 7.29 -13.08 -20.19
C THR A 16 6.16 -12.50 -19.35
N ALA A 17 5.19 -11.90 -19.99
CA ALA A 17 3.98 -11.45 -19.32
C ALA A 17 3.06 -12.66 -19.06
N LEU A 18 2.64 -12.83 -17.82
CA LEU A 18 1.63 -13.81 -17.42
C LEU A 18 0.37 -13.07 -16.99
N GLY A 19 -0.76 -13.43 -17.57
CA GLY A 19 -2.04 -12.78 -17.35
C GLY A 19 -2.41 -11.77 -18.44
N GLU A 20 -3.52 -11.11 -18.26
CA GLU A 20 -4.04 -10.09 -19.16
C GLU A 20 -3.75 -8.69 -18.60
N ASP A 21 -3.55 -7.71 -19.48
CA ASP A 21 -3.50 -6.31 -19.09
C ASP A 21 -4.89 -5.87 -18.62
N LEU A 22 -5.00 -5.60 -17.31
CA LEU A 22 -6.26 -5.17 -16.72
C LEU A 22 -6.41 -3.65 -16.84
N VAL A 23 -7.55 -3.23 -17.39
CA VAL A 23 -7.96 -1.82 -17.36
C VAL A 23 -8.36 -1.47 -15.92
N MET A 24 -7.65 -0.52 -15.32
CA MET A 24 -7.82 -0.17 -13.90
C MET A 24 -8.89 0.89 -13.64
N ASN A 25 -9.20 1.71 -14.65
CA ASN A 25 -10.16 2.80 -14.52
C ASN A 25 -11.17 2.76 -15.66
N HIS A 26 -12.43 2.95 -15.33
CA HIS A 26 -13.48 3.11 -16.33
C HIS A 26 -13.39 4.50 -17.00
N GLU A 27 -13.83 4.61 -18.24
CA GLU A 27 -13.80 5.90 -18.98
C GLU A 27 -14.53 7.03 -18.26
N ILE A 28 -15.64 6.72 -17.58
CA ILE A 28 -16.39 7.69 -16.76
C ILE A 28 -15.55 8.15 -15.56
N GLU A 29 -14.79 7.26 -14.94
CA GLU A 29 -13.88 7.60 -13.84
C GLU A 29 -12.80 8.56 -14.32
N LEU A 30 -12.21 8.27 -15.47
CA LEU A 30 -11.20 9.14 -16.08
C LEU A 30 -11.77 10.52 -16.45
N ALA A 31 -12.99 10.55 -16.98
CA ALA A 31 -13.69 11.81 -17.31
C ALA A 31 -13.97 12.69 -16.08
N HIS A 32 -14.01 12.10 -14.88
CA HIS A 32 -14.20 12.79 -13.61
C HIS A 32 -12.90 12.93 -12.79
N ASN A 33 -11.74 12.67 -13.39
CA ASN A 33 -10.44 12.69 -12.74
C ASN A 33 -10.33 11.74 -11.53
N ILE A 34 -11.04 10.60 -11.57
CA ILE A 34 -10.95 9.53 -10.58
C ILE A 34 -9.95 8.51 -11.11
N MET A 35 -8.67 8.76 -10.91
CA MET A 35 -7.61 7.97 -11.52
C MET A 35 -6.53 7.53 -10.49
N LEU A 36 -6.09 8.46 -9.67
CA LEU A 36 -4.97 8.21 -8.76
C LEU A 36 -5.47 7.77 -7.37
N PRO A 37 -4.66 7.02 -6.62
CA PRO A 37 -4.99 6.65 -5.24
C PRO A 37 -5.36 7.83 -4.35
N ILE A 38 -4.73 8.98 -4.54
CA ILE A 38 -5.02 10.21 -3.79
C ILE A 38 -6.43 10.79 -4.06
N GLU A 39 -7.06 10.40 -5.16
CA GLU A 39 -8.42 10.79 -5.54
C GLU A 39 -9.43 9.71 -5.11
N ILE A 40 -9.01 8.45 -5.15
CA ILE A 40 -9.85 7.28 -4.90
C ILE A 40 -9.99 6.99 -3.40
N TYR A 41 -8.90 6.90 -2.66
CA TYR A 41 -8.93 6.50 -1.25
C TYR A 41 -9.74 7.45 -0.34
N PRO A 42 -9.79 8.77 -0.57
CA PRO A 42 -10.68 9.65 0.19
C PRO A 42 -12.16 9.29 0.11
N MET A 43 -12.62 8.68 -0.99
CA MET A 43 -14.01 8.21 -1.12
C MET A 43 -14.29 7.05 -0.17
N PHE A 44 -13.38 6.07 -0.09
CA PHE A 44 -13.48 4.95 0.85
C PHE A 44 -13.42 5.44 2.30
N GLU A 45 -12.49 6.35 2.59
CA GLU A 45 -12.34 6.91 3.95
C GLU A 45 -13.59 7.67 4.39
N THR A 46 -14.21 8.43 3.48
CA THR A 46 -15.47 9.12 3.74
C THR A 46 -16.62 8.15 4.02
N ALA A 47 -16.70 7.05 3.26
CA ALA A 47 -17.71 6.02 3.47
C ALA A 47 -17.52 5.31 4.81
N LEU A 48 -16.27 5.00 5.18
CA LEU A 48 -15.93 4.41 6.48
C LEU A 48 -16.31 5.33 7.63
N ARG A 49 -15.99 6.63 7.52
CA ARG A 49 -16.39 7.63 8.51
C ARG A 49 -17.89 7.68 8.70
N TYR A 50 -18.64 7.68 7.59
CA TYR A 50 -20.11 7.70 7.63
C TYR A 50 -20.68 6.44 8.29
N ARG A 51 -20.19 5.27 7.90
CA ARG A 51 -20.57 3.99 8.51
C ARG A 51 -20.36 3.99 10.02
N ASP A 52 -19.23 4.50 10.46
CA ASP A 52 -18.83 4.54 11.86
C ASP A 52 -19.46 5.72 12.63
N LYS A 53 -20.30 6.53 11.97
CA LYS A 53 -21.00 7.69 12.54
C LYS A 53 -20.08 8.69 13.24
N ARG A 54 -18.86 8.85 12.74
CA ARG A 54 -17.90 9.80 13.31
C ARG A 54 -18.05 11.17 12.68
N THR A 55 -17.84 12.21 13.50
CA THR A 55 -17.65 13.57 12.97
C THR A 55 -16.34 13.61 12.16
N VAL A 56 -16.16 14.65 11.34
CA VAL A 56 -14.91 14.85 10.59
C VAL A 56 -13.72 14.94 11.55
N ALA A 57 -13.85 15.71 12.62
CA ALA A 57 -12.78 15.91 13.60
C ALA A 57 -12.41 14.62 14.33
N ASP A 58 -13.39 13.85 14.79
CA ASP A 58 -13.15 12.58 15.47
C ASP A 58 -12.51 11.55 14.54
N HIS A 59 -12.92 11.55 13.27
CA HIS A 59 -12.36 10.65 12.29
C HIS A 59 -10.91 11.00 11.95
N GLN A 60 -10.60 12.27 11.74
CA GLN A 60 -9.22 12.72 11.53
C GLN A 60 -8.32 12.38 12.71
N LYS A 61 -8.83 12.53 13.94
CA LYS A 61 -8.11 12.10 15.14
C LYS A 61 -7.84 10.60 15.09
N HIS A 62 -8.87 9.79 14.82
CA HIS A 62 -8.78 8.33 14.75
C HIS A 62 -7.74 7.84 13.74
N ILE A 63 -7.80 8.32 12.50
CA ILE A 63 -6.84 7.91 11.46
C ILE A 63 -5.42 8.38 11.78
N SER A 64 -5.25 9.60 12.28
CA SER A 64 -3.94 10.11 12.68
C SER A 64 -3.31 9.36 13.86
N GLU A 65 -4.11 8.86 14.79
CA GLU A 65 -3.64 8.00 15.88
C GLU A 65 -3.14 6.65 15.34
N LEU A 66 -3.81 6.08 14.33
CA LEU A 66 -3.34 4.87 13.65
C LEU A 66 -1.99 5.12 12.98
N TRP A 67 -1.86 6.18 12.19
CA TRP A 67 -0.62 6.54 11.52
C TRP A 67 0.52 6.88 12.50
N SER A 68 0.20 7.48 13.63
CA SER A 68 1.17 7.73 14.70
C SER A 68 1.76 6.42 15.25
N ARG A 69 0.93 5.39 15.44
CA ARG A 69 1.43 4.06 15.83
C ARG A 69 2.34 3.46 14.77
N PHE A 70 1.97 3.54 13.49
CA PHE A 70 2.81 3.07 12.39
C PHE A 70 4.15 3.82 12.32
N SER A 71 4.15 5.15 12.52
CA SER A 71 5.39 5.91 12.56
C SER A 71 6.29 5.49 13.73
N GLY A 72 5.70 5.07 14.84
CA GLY A 72 6.43 4.50 15.98
C GLY A 72 7.13 3.20 15.63
N VAL A 73 6.51 2.34 14.84
CA VAL A 73 7.14 1.10 14.34
C VAL A 73 8.21 1.43 13.30
N ALA A 74 7.93 2.34 12.37
CA ALA A 74 8.89 2.77 11.36
C ALA A 74 10.16 3.38 11.98
N ALA A 75 10.03 4.11 13.08
CA ALA A 75 11.17 4.71 13.79
C ALA A 75 12.20 3.70 14.31
N THR A 76 11.79 2.44 14.51
CA THR A 76 12.68 1.35 14.95
C THR A 76 13.08 0.41 13.81
N ASN A 77 12.56 0.61 12.61
CA ASN A 77 12.88 -0.22 11.45
C ASN A 77 14.07 0.37 10.68
N PRO A 78 15.23 -0.33 10.63
CA PRO A 78 16.42 0.17 9.93
C PRO A 78 16.23 0.33 8.42
N HIS A 79 15.19 -0.29 7.84
CA HIS A 79 14.89 -0.21 6.42
C HIS A 79 13.84 0.85 6.08
N ALA A 80 13.26 1.54 7.07
CA ALA A 80 12.32 2.62 6.80
C ALA A 80 13.05 3.89 6.37
N TRP A 81 12.53 4.57 5.35
CA TRP A 81 13.09 5.84 4.90
C TRP A 81 12.92 6.95 5.93
N ILE A 82 11.76 6.98 6.59
CA ILE A 82 11.45 7.96 7.62
C ILE A 82 11.47 7.23 8.96
N GLN A 83 12.59 7.32 9.67
CA GLN A 83 12.79 6.71 10.98
C GLN A 83 12.49 7.71 12.11
N GLN A 84 11.35 8.38 11.99
CA GLN A 84 10.90 9.37 12.96
C GLN A 84 9.49 9.03 13.44
N LYS A 85 9.31 9.05 14.75
CA LYS A 85 7.98 8.95 15.37
C LYS A 85 7.29 10.31 15.33
N TYR A 86 6.10 10.34 14.75
CA TYR A 86 5.25 11.52 14.71
C TYR A 86 4.09 11.40 15.69
N THR A 87 3.69 12.52 16.29
CA THR A 87 2.44 12.59 17.04
C THR A 87 1.24 12.59 16.11
N ALA A 88 0.10 12.09 16.59
CA ALA A 88 -1.14 12.13 15.81
C ALA A 88 -1.51 13.56 15.38
N GLU A 89 -1.22 14.54 16.23
CA GLU A 89 -1.46 15.95 15.91
C GLU A 89 -0.58 16.46 14.77
N ALA A 90 0.72 16.19 14.82
CA ALA A 90 1.62 16.55 13.73
C ALA A 90 1.21 15.93 12.40
N ILE A 91 0.72 14.69 12.42
CA ILE A 91 0.27 13.99 11.22
C ILE A 91 -0.99 14.64 10.62
N ARG A 92 -2.00 14.96 11.44
CA ARG A 92 -3.27 15.52 10.93
C ARG A 92 -3.24 17.02 10.66
N THR A 93 -2.23 17.74 11.18
CA THR A 93 -2.16 19.21 11.03
C THR A 93 -1.43 19.58 9.75
N PRO A 94 -2.10 20.23 8.79
CA PRO A 94 -1.42 20.71 7.59
C PRO A 94 -0.37 21.78 7.90
N THR A 95 0.82 21.62 7.32
CA THR A 95 1.93 22.59 7.34
C THR A 95 2.54 22.69 5.95
N GLN A 96 3.53 23.54 5.77
CA GLN A 96 4.28 23.61 4.51
C GLN A 96 4.90 22.26 4.13
N ASP A 97 5.46 21.54 5.06
CA ASP A 97 6.11 20.24 4.83
C ASP A 97 5.11 19.07 4.85
N ASN A 98 3.97 19.25 5.51
CA ASN A 98 2.90 18.27 5.62
C ASN A 98 1.60 18.82 5.03
N ARG A 99 1.62 19.24 3.76
CA ARG A 99 0.45 19.84 3.12
C ARG A 99 -0.72 18.85 2.98
N MET A 100 -1.93 19.33 2.87
CA MET A 100 -3.10 18.52 2.48
C MET A 100 -2.90 18.02 1.06
N ILE A 101 -3.09 16.72 0.83
CA ILE A 101 -3.02 16.09 -0.50
C ILE A 101 -4.42 15.86 -1.05
N GLY A 102 -5.22 15.08 -0.36
CA GLY A 102 -6.62 14.80 -0.67
C GLY A 102 -7.34 14.57 0.63
N PHE A 103 -8.29 15.46 0.98
CA PHE A 103 -8.97 15.37 2.27
C PHE A 103 -9.56 13.97 2.48
N PRO A 104 -9.35 13.31 3.65
CA PRO A 104 -8.78 13.85 4.89
C PRO A 104 -7.25 13.69 5.06
N TYR A 105 -6.53 13.31 4.03
CA TYR A 105 -5.12 12.91 4.10
C TYR A 105 -4.15 14.05 3.88
N THR A 106 -3.27 14.25 4.86
CA THR A 106 -2.06 15.05 4.70
C THR A 106 -0.95 14.25 4.02
N LYS A 107 0.14 14.90 3.63
CA LYS A 107 1.29 14.25 2.98
C LYS A 107 1.84 13.06 3.81
N LEU A 108 1.91 13.17 5.13
CA LEU A 108 2.36 12.09 6.01
C LEU A 108 1.44 10.88 6.07
N MET A 109 0.22 10.99 5.55
CA MET A 109 -0.74 9.89 5.43
C MET A 109 -0.75 9.25 4.02
N ASN A 110 0.13 9.68 3.13
CA ASN A 110 0.25 9.15 1.78
C ASN A 110 1.61 8.47 1.59
N SER A 111 1.64 7.46 0.71
CA SER A 111 2.89 6.86 0.26
C SER A 111 3.66 7.82 -0.64
N ASN A 112 4.98 7.68 -0.65
CA ASN A 112 5.82 8.39 -1.60
C ASN A 112 6.05 7.50 -2.83
N ASN A 113 5.83 8.04 -4.02
CA ASN A 113 6.03 7.31 -5.27
C ASN A 113 7.50 7.28 -5.72
N ASP A 114 8.28 8.28 -5.29
CA ASP A 114 9.66 8.47 -5.71
C ASP A 114 10.62 7.85 -4.69
N VAL A 115 10.60 6.51 -4.61
CA VAL A 115 11.44 5.73 -3.69
C VAL A 115 12.08 4.57 -4.43
N ASP A 116 13.37 4.34 -4.16
CA ASP A 116 14.08 3.15 -4.57
C ASP A 116 14.02 2.11 -3.45
N MET A 117 13.28 1.04 -3.70
CA MET A 117 13.13 -0.06 -2.75
C MET A 117 13.20 -1.39 -3.49
N ALA A 118 13.84 -2.37 -2.87
CA ALA A 118 13.86 -3.74 -3.36
C ALA A 118 13.63 -4.72 -2.22
N ALA A 119 12.94 -5.81 -2.54
CA ALA A 119 12.77 -6.95 -1.65
C ALA A 119 12.99 -8.24 -2.44
N ALA A 120 13.58 -9.23 -1.81
CA ALA A 120 13.79 -10.53 -2.43
C ALA A 120 13.33 -11.64 -1.49
N LEU A 121 12.65 -12.63 -2.08
CA LEU A 121 12.25 -13.86 -1.41
C LEU A 121 12.95 -15.04 -2.10
N VAL A 122 13.51 -15.95 -1.31
CA VAL A 122 14.10 -17.19 -1.82
C VAL A 122 13.20 -18.33 -1.43
N MET A 123 12.69 -19.06 -2.42
CA MET A 123 11.93 -20.31 -2.19
C MET A 123 12.81 -21.50 -2.53
N CYS A 124 12.86 -22.46 -1.61
CA CYS A 124 13.60 -23.71 -1.79
C CYS A 124 12.96 -24.84 -0.96
N SER A 125 13.37 -26.08 -1.20
CA SER A 125 12.98 -27.20 -0.33
C SER A 125 13.66 -27.10 1.03
N VAL A 126 13.12 -27.84 2.02
CA VAL A 126 13.70 -27.95 3.37
C VAL A 126 15.13 -28.49 3.30
N GLU A 127 15.35 -29.55 2.51
CA GLU A 127 16.66 -30.18 2.34
C GLU A 127 17.69 -29.19 1.76
N ARG A 128 17.23 -28.32 0.84
CA ARG A 128 18.11 -27.30 0.26
C ARG A 128 18.43 -26.21 1.27
N ALA A 129 17.46 -25.79 2.06
CA ALA A 129 17.68 -24.81 3.13
C ALA A 129 18.67 -25.35 4.18
N GLU A 130 18.58 -26.61 4.56
CA GLU A 130 19.51 -27.29 5.46
C GLU A 130 20.91 -27.37 4.85
N ALA A 131 21.02 -27.79 3.59
CA ALA A 131 22.30 -27.87 2.89
C ALA A 131 22.99 -26.51 2.74
N LEU A 132 22.22 -25.43 2.68
CA LEU A 132 22.75 -24.06 2.65
C LEU A 132 23.03 -23.45 4.03
N GLY A 133 22.74 -24.19 5.11
CA GLY A 133 22.96 -23.72 6.48
C GLY A 133 22.05 -22.55 6.88
N ILE A 134 20.88 -22.41 6.28
CA ILE A 134 19.94 -21.35 6.62
C ILE A 134 19.33 -21.64 7.99
N ALA A 135 19.48 -20.72 8.92
CA ALA A 135 18.96 -20.89 10.28
C ALA A 135 17.43 -21.03 10.27
N ARG A 136 16.91 -21.98 11.08
CA ARG A 136 15.48 -22.34 11.09
C ARG A 136 14.55 -21.22 11.52
N ASP A 137 15.02 -20.28 12.30
CA ASP A 137 14.26 -19.06 12.69
C ASP A 137 13.97 -18.11 11.52
N LYS A 138 14.64 -18.31 10.37
CA LYS A 138 14.41 -17.58 9.12
C LYS A 138 13.47 -18.30 8.16
N TRP A 139 13.02 -19.50 8.50
CA TRP A 139 12.17 -20.27 7.61
C TRP A 139 10.71 -19.87 7.77
N ILE A 140 10.07 -19.63 6.64
CA ILE A 140 8.65 -19.30 6.58
C ILE A 140 7.94 -20.35 5.73
N PHE A 141 7.04 -21.10 6.35
CA PHE A 141 6.23 -22.10 5.67
C PHE A 141 4.92 -21.47 5.21
N LEU A 142 4.58 -21.66 3.94
CA LEU A 142 3.30 -21.24 3.40
C LEU A 142 2.22 -22.24 3.83
N HIS A 143 1.25 -21.80 4.62
CA HIS A 143 0.17 -22.65 5.12
C HIS A 143 -1.09 -22.55 4.31
N ALA A 144 -1.37 -21.39 3.73
CA ALA A 144 -2.55 -21.14 2.91
C ALA A 144 -2.26 -20.09 1.86
N GLY A 145 -3.00 -20.14 0.77
CA GLY A 145 -3.04 -19.11 -0.26
C GLY A 145 -4.46 -18.97 -0.76
N THR A 146 -4.85 -17.76 -1.09
CA THR A 146 -6.16 -17.47 -1.68
C THR A 146 -5.99 -16.54 -2.87
N ASP A 147 -6.81 -16.74 -3.88
CA ASP A 147 -6.95 -15.86 -5.02
C ASP A 147 -8.39 -15.35 -5.06
N CYS A 148 -8.55 -14.04 -4.99
CA CYS A 148 -9.84 -13.40 -4.95
C CYS A 148 -9.82 -12.12 -5.80
N HIS A 149 -10.91 -11.90 -6.52
CA HIS A 149 -11.07 -10.72 -7.36
C HIS A 149 -12.22 -9.85 -6.86
N GLU A 150 -12.02 -8.55 -6.89
CA GLU A 150 -13.05 -7.54 -6.75
C GLU A 150 -13.29 -6.86 -8.11
N HIS A 151 -14.32 -6.03 -8.21
CA HIS A 151 -14.47 -5.16 -9.36
C HIS A 151 -13.27 -4.21 -9.48
N ASN A 152 -12.63 -4.20 -10.64
CA ASN A 152 -11.48 -3.33 -10.92
C ASN A 152 -11.88 -1.85 -10.85
N PHE A 153 -13.05 -1.53 -11.39
CA PHE A 153 -13.54 -0.16 -11.42
C PHE A 153 -14.19 0.21 -10.09
N VAL A 154 -13.72 1.31 -9.50
CA VAL A 154 -14.25 1.82 -8.24
C VAL A 154 -15.75 2.14 -8.36
N SER A 155 -16.16 2.71 -9.50
CA SER A 155 -17.55 3.03 -9.79
C SER A 155 -18.50 1.81 -9.87
N HIS A 156 -17.95 0.62 -10.03
CA HIS A 156 -18.72 -0.63 -10.09
C HIS A 156 -18.81 -1.35 -8.74
N ARG A 157 -18.15 -0.84 -7.70
CA ARG A 157 -18.18 -1.48 -6.39
C ARG A 157 -19.56 -1.33 -5.74
N TYR A 158 -20.07 -2.43 -5.22
CA TYR A 158 -21.32 -2.45 -4.46
C TYR A 158 -21.21 -1.66 -3.15
N SER A 159 -20.05 -1.70 -2.52
CA SER A 159 -19.80 -1.04 -1.24
C SER A 159 -18.37 -0.50 -1.16
N PHE A 160 -18.21 0.66 -0.53
CA PHE A 160 -16.91 1.21 -0.18
C PHE A 160 -16.47 0.87 1.25
N THR A 161 -17.29 0.12 1.99
CA THR A 161 -17.00 -0.23 3.39
C THR A 161 -16.88 -1.72 3.64
N ASP A 162 -17.14 -2.54 2.63
CA ASP A 162 -16.98 -4.00 2.68
C ASP A 162 -16.15 -4.47 1.47
N THR A 163 -15.23 -5.38 1.71
CA THR A 163 -14.40 -6.03 0.71
C THR A 163 -14.55 -7.55 0.85
N PRO A 164 -15.56 -8.15 0.22
CA PRO A 164 -15.84 -9.57 0.32
C PRO A 164 -14.63 -10.45 -0.02
N ALA A 165 -13.84 -10.07 -1.04
CA ALA A 165 -12.66 -10.82 -1.45
C ALA A 165 -11.64 -10.94 -0.31
N ILE A 166 -11.29 -9.83 0.35
CA ILE A 166 -10.34 -9.84 1.48
C ILE A 166 -10.94 -10.59 2.67
N ARG A 167 -12.23 -10.39 2.96
CA ARG A 167 -12.90 -11.08 4.08
C ARG A 167 -12.94 -12.58 3.88
N ILE A 168 -13.34 -13.05 2.70
CA ILE A 168 -13.42 -14.49 2.39
C ILE A 168 -12.01 -15.09 2.34
N GLY A 169 -11.08 -14.43 1.69
CA GLY A 169 -9.69 -14.88 1.61
C GLY A 169 -9.02 -14.98 2.98
N GLY A 170 -9.28 -14.01 3.87
CA GLY A 170 -8.71 -14.02 5.23
C GLY A 170 -9.33 -15.03 6.20
N GLN A 171 -10.44 -15.68 5.83
CA GLN A 171 -11.10 -16.73 6.61
C GLN A 171 -10.60 -18.14 6.27
N ARG A 172 -9.78 -18.29 5.24
CA ARG A 172 -9.18 -19.56 4.80
C ARG A 172 -7.88 -19.85 5.53
#